data_7fe3232545e5a3523b2d1927c4264795
#
_entry.id   7fe3232545e5a3523b2d1927c4264795
#
_cell.length_a   1.000
_cell.length_b   1.000
_cell.length_c   1.000
_cell.angle_alpha   90.00
_cell.angle_beta   90.00
_cell.angle_gamma   90.00
#
_symmetry.space_group_name_H-M   'P 1'
#
loop_
_entity.id
_entity.type
_entity.pdbx_description
1 polymer ?
#
loop_
_entity_poly.entity_id
_entity_poly.type
_entity_poly.pdbx_seq_one_letter_code
_entity_poly.pdbx_strand_id
1 'polypeptide(L)'
;LSLHDALPISTLNPNIVYTSYTGAATHTGPLGNEVPNIRQFPLFDLTSRVIGGDDNKNVRVNDGIVPVSSSLHPSDEAFKKVGMMNLATDKGIWQVRPVQYDWDHLDLVGLDTTDYKRTGEELGQFYMSMINNMLKVEELDGITRK
;
A
#
# COMPACT_ATOMS: atom_id res chain seq x y z
N LEU A 1 21.91 6.60 33.53
CA LEU A 1 20.75 6.61 32.63
C LEU A 1 21.29 6.61 31.22
N SER A 2 21.21 5.46 30.55
CA SER A 2 21.63 5.29 29.17
C SER A 2 20.62 5.95 28.27
N LEU A 3 21.07 6.77 27.30
CA LEU A 3 20.26 7.39 26.25
C LEU A 3 19.61 6.37 25.30
N HIS A 4 19.84 5.07 25.50
CA HIS A 4 19.28 3.98 24.67
C HIS A 4 17.90 3.48 25.12
N ASP A 5 17.38 3.94 26.26
CA ASP A 5 16.10 3.48 26.82
C ASP A 5 14.91 4.44 26.52
N ALA A 6 15.13 5.49 25.74
CA ALA A 6 14.00 6.26 25.23
C ALA A 6 13.30 5.42 24.15
N LEU A 7 12.13 4.87 24.46
CA LEU A 7 11.22 4.31 23.46
C LEU A 7 11.06 5.38 22.36
N PRO A 8 11.14 4.99 21.07
CA PRO A 8 10.88 5.94 20.00
C PRO A 8 9.49 6.55 20.24
N ILE A 9 9.46 7.87 20.44
CA ILE A 9 8.19 8.59 20.58
C ILE A 9 7.55 8.49 19.21
N SER A 10 6.45 7.72 19.11
CA SER A 10 5.68 7.66 17.87
C SER A 10 5.30 9.07 17.44
N THR A 11 5.56 9.40 16.17
CA THR A 11 5.17 10.68 15.58
C THR A 11 3.70 10.70 15.16
N LEU A 12 3.00 9.57 15.28
CA LEU A 12 1.60 9.43 14.88
C LEU A 12 0.69 10.20 15.84
N ASN A 13 -0.21 10.98 15.25
CA ASN A 13 -1.25 11.64 16.04
C ASN A 13 -2.26 10.61 16.55
N PRO A 14 -2.50 10.51 17.88
CA PRO A 14 -3.41 9.51 18.46
C PRO A 14 -4.88 9.71 18.07
N ASN A 15 -5.24 10.81 17.43
CA ASN A 15 -6.61 11.11 17.01
C ASN A 15 -6.84 10.86 15.50
N ILE A 16 -5.84 10.40 14.77
CA ILE A 16 -5.93 10.17 13.32
C ILE A 16 -5.89 8.67 13.01
N VAL A 17 -6.74 8.25 12.09
CA VAL A 17 -6.70 6.90 11.49
C VAL A 17 -5.71 6.90 10.32
N TYR A 18 -4.71 6.02 10.39
CA TYR A 18 -3.71 5.83 9.32
C TYR A 18 -3.97 4.50 8.63
N THR A 19 -4.15 4.51 7.32
CA THR A 19 -4.36 3.29 6.54
C THR A 19 -3.54 3.33 5.28
N SER A 20 -2.78 2.27 5.00
CA SER A 20 -2.00 2.13 3.76
C SER A 20 -2.59 1.10 2.81
N TYR A 21 -2.52 1.41 1.52
CA TYR A 21 -2.88 0.55 0.41
C TYR A 21 -1.68 0.45 -0.54
N THR A 22 -1.33 -0.76 -0.93
CA THR A 22 -0.08 -1.04 -1.62
C THR A 22 -0.31 -2.00 -2.78
N GLY A 23 0.27 -1.70 -3.94
CA GLY A 23 0.31 -2.57 -5.11
C GLY A 23 1.65 -3.27 -5.26
N ALA A 24 1.65 -4.38 -5.98
CA ALA A 24 2.85 -5.09 -6.41
C ALA A 24 2.64 -5.61 -7.83
N ALA A 25 3.44 -5.11 -8.77
CA ALA A 25 3.35 -5.45 -10.19
C ALA A 25 4.61 -6.17 -10.70
N THR A 26 5.29 -6.89 -9.82
CA THR A 26 6.48 -7.68 -10.15
C THR A 26 6.37 -9.12 -9.68
N HIS A 27 7.22 -9.97 -10.25
CA HIS A 27 7.42 -11.36 -9.81
C HIS A 27 8.91 -11.70 -9.86
N THR A 28 9.31 -12.73 -9.10
CA THR A 28 10.71 -13.18 -9.07
C THR A 28 11.09 -13.84 -10.38
N GLY A 29 12.06 -13.27 -11.06
CA GLY A 29 12.62 -13.80 -12.30
C GLY A 29 13.64 -14.93 -12.07
N PRO A 30 14.13 -15.57 -13.15
CA PRO A 30 15.03 -16.73 -13.07
C PRO A 30 16.36 -16.47 -12.36
N LEU A 31 16.82 -15.22 -12.32
CA LEU A 31 18.07 -14.81 -11.67
C LEU A 31 17.87 -14.31 -10.22
N GLY A 32 16.65 -14.44 -9.69
CA GLY A 32 16.32 -14.02 -8.33
C GLY A 32 16.11 -12.50 -8.14
N ASN A 33 16.11 -11.75 -9.22
CA ASN A 33 15.65 -10.35 -9.26
C ASN A 33 14.14 -10.29 -9.50
N GLU A 34 13.53 -9.18 -9.13
CA GLU A 34 12.13 -8.92 -9.48
C GLU A 34 12.04 -8.33 -10.89
N VAL A 35 11.07 -8.81 -11.65
CA VAL A 35 10.80 -8.38 -13.03
C VAL A 35 9.33 -7.99 -13.18
N PRO A 36 9.01 -7.05 -14.09
CA PRO A 36 7.63 -6.60 -14.30
C PRO A 36 6.68 -7.73 -14.66
N ASN A 37 5.47 -7.67 -14.12
CA ASN A 37 4.36 -8.51 -14.57
C ASN A 37 3.86 -8.05 -15.93
N ILE A 38 3.22 -8.97 -16.68
CA ILE A 38 2.66 -8.67 -18.00
C ILE A 38 1.56 -7.60 -17.99
N ARG A 39 0.97 -7.36 -16.83
CA ARG A 39 -0.10 -6.38 -16.62
C ARG A 39 0.41 -4.99 -16.24
N GLN A 40 1.69 -4.88 -15.89
CA GLN A 40 2.29 -3.60 -15.52
C GLN A 40 2.30 -2.63 -16.71
N PHE A 41 2.03 -1.35 -16.43
CA PHE A 41 2.08 -0.30 -17.44
C PHE A 41 3.47 -0.22 -18.08
N PRO A 42 3.59 -0.28 -19.42
CA PRO A 42 4.88 -0.43 -20.09
C PRO A 42 5.92 0.66 -19.80
N LEU A 43 5.49 1.89 -19.50
CA LEU A 43 6.42 2.97 -19.14
C LEU A 43 7.15 2.72 -17.82
N PHE A 44 6.64 1.84 -16.96
CA PHE A 44 7.28 1.49 -15.70
C PHE A 44 8.30 0.35 -15.82
N ASP A 45 8.44 -0.28 -17.00
CA ASP A 45 9.32 -1.44 -17.17
C ASP A 45 10.76 -1.14 -16.73
N LEU A 46 11.30 0.00 -17.13
CA LEU A 46 12.66 0.38 -16.77
C LEU A 46 12.83 0.62 -15.26
N THR A 47 11.98 1.44 -14.66
CA THR A 47 12.04 1.75 -13.22
C THR A 47 11.82 0.52 -12.37
N SER A 48 10.84 -0.30 -12.73
CA SER A 48 10.53 -1.56 -12.07
C SER A 48 11.72 -2.52 -12.06
N ARG A 49 12.46 -2.66 -13.17
CA ARG A 49 13.67 -3.49 -13.26
C ARG A 49 14.85 -2.94 -12.47
N VAL A 50 15.01 -1.61 -12.42
CA VAL A 50 16.05 -0.97 -11.61
C VAL A 50 15.81 -1.28 -10.13
N ILE A 51 14.57 -1.08 -9.64
CA ILE A 51 14.19 -1.41 -8.27
C ILE A 51 14.31 -2.93 -8.03
N GLY A 52 13.81 -3.74 -8.95
CA GLY A 52 13.82 -5.20 -8.88
C GLY A 52 15.22 -5.83 -8.87
N GLY A 53 16.22 -5.10 -9.34
CA GLY A 53 17.64 -5.48 -9.35
C GLY A 53 18.44 -4.97 -8.14
N ASP A 54 17.85 -4.24 -7.21
CA ASP A 54 18.55 -3.69 -6.05
C ASP A 54 19.23 -4.79 -5.20
N ASP A 55 20.39 -4.48 -4.62
CA ASP A 55 21.11 -5.41 -3.75
C ASP A 55 20.32 -5.77 -2.48
N ASN A 56 19.54 -4.83 -1.97
CA ASN A 56 18.64 -5.06 -0.85
C ASN A 56 17.35 -5.78 -1.33
N LYS A 57 17.27 -7.08 -1.11
CA LYS A 57 16.13 -7.90 -1.52
C LYS A 57 14.78 -7.44 -0.96
N ASN A 58 14.78 -6.72 0.18
CA ASN A 58 13.54 -6.27 0.81
C ASN A 58 12.84 -5.15 0.06
N VAL A 59 13.54 -4.45 -0.84
CA VAL A 59 12.97 -3.35 -1.63
C VAL A 59 12.64 -3.75 -3.07
N ARG A 60 12.91 -4.98 -3.49
CA ARG A 60 12.79 -5.40 -4.89
C ARG A 60 11.36 -5.47 -5.41
N VAL A 61 10.43 -6.00 -4.59
CA VAL A 61 9.01 -6.08 -4.97
C VAL A 61 8.46 -4.66 -5.04
N ASN A 62 7.87 -4.29 -6.18
CA ASN A 62 7.45 -2.92 -6.44
C ASN A 62 6.20 -2.86 -7.33
N ASP A 63 5.58 -1.68 -7.38
CA ASP A 63 4.41 -1.37 -8.20
C ASP A 63 4.77 -0.70 -9.55
N GLY A 64 6.04 -0.76 -9.93
CA GLY A 64 6.59 -0.10 -11.12
C GLY A 64 7.39 1.16 -10.81
N ILE A 65 7.09 1.87 -9.73
CA ILE A 65 7.74 3.12 -9.30
C ILE A 65 8.20 3.08 -7.85
N VAL A 66 7.43 2.42 -6.97
CA VAL A 66 7.63 2.43 -5.52
C VAL A 66 7.82 1.02 -4.99
N PRO A 67 8.86 0.75 -4.17
CA PRO A 67 8.99 -0.51 -3.46
C PRO A 67 7.80 -0.77 -2.52
N VAL A 68 7.30 -2.00 -2.50
CA VAL A 68 6.23 -2.40 -1.57
C VAL A 68 6.60 -2.07 -0.12
N SER A 69 7.85 -2.34 0.27
CA SER A 69 8.33 -2.09 1.63
C SER A 69 8.20 -0.63 2.08
N SER A 70 8.35 0.32 1.15
CA SER A 70 8.24 1.76 1.47
C SER A 70 6.82 2.30 1.45
N SER A 71 5.88 1.57 0.85
CA SER A 71 4.47 1.96 0.76
C SER A 71 3.58 1.37 1.86
N LEU A 72 4.11 0.46 2.70
CA LEU A 72 3.34 -0.16 3.78
C LEU A 72 3.13 0.79 4.97
N HIS A 73 4.22 1.28 5.54
CA HIS A 73 4.25 2.21 6.66
C HIS A 73 5.69 2.71 6.89
N PRO A 74 5.91 3.83 7.59
CA PRO A 74 7.25 4.21 8.04
C PRO A 74 7.89 3.13 8.90
N SER A 75 9.19 2.88 8.73
CA SER A 75 9.90 1.73 9.31
C SER A 75 9.98 1.73 10.84
N ASP A 76 9.87 2.90 11.44
CA ASP A 76 9.96 3.15 12.89
C ASP A 76 8.60 3.31 13.58
N GLU A 77 7.50 3.23 12.83
CA GLU A 77 6.16 3.41 13.37
C GLU A 77 5.46 2.07 13.65
N ALA A 78 4.64 2.08 14.69
CA ALA A 78 3.81 0.92 15.03
C ALA A 78 2.75 0.66 13.97
N PHE A 79 2.56 -0.60 13.62
CA PHE A 79 1.55 -1.00 12.65
C PHE A 79 0.83 -2.30 13.03
N LYS A 80 -0.33 -2.50 12.43
CA LYS A 80 -1.06 -3.78 12.43
C LYS A 80 -1.59 -4.10 11.04
N LYS A 81 -1.73 -5.39 10.74
CA LYS A 81 -2.34 -5.84 9.48
C LYS A 81 -3.85 -5.91 9.63
N VAL A 82 -4.58 -5.40 8.65
CA VAL A 82 -6.04 -5.39 8.63
C VAL A 82 -6.52 -5.91 7.28
N GLY A 83 -7.28 -7.01 7.27
CA GLY A 83 -7.81 -7.62 6.05
C GLY A 83 -8.71 -6.66 5.25
N MET A 84 -8.82 -6.86 3.93
CA MET A 84 -9.60 -5.96 3.04
C MET A 84 -11.06 -5.82 3.45
N MET A 85 -11.68 -6.88 3.96
CA MET A 85 -13.09 -6.90 4.38
C MET A 85 -13.31 -6.33 5.79
N ASN A 86 -12.24 -6.09 6.54
CA ASN A 86 -12.32 -5.58 7.91
C ASN A 86 -12.22 -4.06 7.91
N LEU A 87 -12.89 -3.41 8.86
CA LEU A 87 -12.74 -1.98 9.06
C LEU A 87 -11.42 -1.63 9.74
N ALA A 88 -10.75 -0.61 9.25
CA ALA A 88 -9.51 -0.06 9.80
C ALA A 88 -9.85 1.30 10.44
N THR A 89 -10.24 1.26 11.71
CA THR A 89 -10.78 2.43 12.41
C THR A 89 -9.95 2.85 13.62
N ASP A 90 -8.88 2.10 13.95
CA ASP A 90 -8.05 2.45 15.09
C ASP A 90 -7.22 3.69 14.80
N LYS A 91 -7.10 4.56 15.80
CA LYS A 91 -6.34 5.81 15.72
C LYS A 91 -4.93 5.62 16.28
N GLY A 92 -4.00 6.43 15.81
CA GLY A 92 -2.62 6.46 16.32
C GLY A 92 -1.75 5.24 15.98
N ILE A 93 -2.17 4.43 15.03
CA ILE A 93 -1.43 3.25 14.56
C ILE A 93 -1.64 3.07 13.05
N TRP A 94 -0.61 2.68 12.31
CA TRP A 94 -0.74 2.29 10.91
C TRP A 94 -1.53 0.99 10.77
N GLN A 95 -2.54 1.00 9.91
CA GLN A 95 -3.38 -0.15 9.58
C GLN A 95 -3.08 -0.56 8.13
N VAL A 96 -2.22 -1.56 7.99
CA VAL A 96 -1.68 -2.00 6.70
C VAL A 96 -2.66 -2.97 6.05
N ARG A 97 -3.16 -2.62 4.88
CA ARG A 97 -4.01 -3.48 4.04
C ARG A 97 -3.17 -4.54 3.31
N PRO A 98 -3.77 -5.66 2.92
CA PRO A 98 -3.09 -6.64 2.08
C PRO A 98 -2.58 -6.01 0.78
N VAL A 99 -1.40 -6.44 0.36
CA VAL A 99 -0.81 -6.03 -0.93
C VAL A 99 -1.74 -6.47 -2.06
N GLN A 100 -2.03 -5.55 -2.98
CA GLN A 100 -2.77 -5.85 -4.20
C GLN A 100 -1.78 -6.38 -5.26
N TYR A 101 -1.74 -7.68 -5.46
CA TYR A 101 -0.88 -8.30 -6.46
C TYR A 101 -1.41 -8.07 -7.87
N ASP A 102 -0.50 -7.92 -8.83
CA ASP A 102 -0.77 -7.51 -10.22
C ASP A 102 -1.37 -6.10 -10.35
N TRP A 103 -1.21 -5.27 -9.33
CA TRP A 103 -1.59 -3.85 -9.36
C TRP A 103 -0.34 -2.99 -9.42
N ASP A 104 -0.22 -2.19 -10.48
CA ASP A 104 0.82 -1.18 -10.59
C ASP A 104 0.40 0.16 -9.98
N HIS A 105 1.28 1.14 -10.10
CA HIS A 105 1.05 2.46 -9.51
C HIS A 105 -0.17 3.19 -10.11
N LEU A 106 -0.45 3.01 -11.41
CA LEU A 106 -1.61 3.62 -12.07
C LEU A 106 -2.92 2.92 -11.68
N ASP A 107 -2.90 1.62 -11.45
CA ASP A 107 -4.05 0.88 -10.93
C ASP A 107 -4.50 1.44 -9.58
N LEU A 108 -3.52 1.68 -8.67
CA LEU A 108 -3.82 2.19 -7.34
C LEU A 108 -4.49 3.57 -7.35
N VAL A 109 -4.21 4.38 -8.37
CA VAL A 109 -4.82 5.72 -8.53
C VAL A 109 -5.97 5.75 -9.53
N GLY A 110 -6.38 4.59 -10.04
CA GLY A 110 -7.51 4.46 -10.96
C GLY A 110 -7.28 5.06 -12.34
N LEU A 111 -6.02 5.18 -12.77
CA LEU A 111 -5.63 5.75 -14.05
C LEU A 111 -5.20 4.70 -15.09
N ASP A 112 -5.31 3.41 -14.77
CA ASP A 112 -4.97 2.38 -15.74
C ASP A 112 -5.97 2.36 -16.90
N THR A 113 -5.48 2.77 -18.06
CA THR A 113 -6.20 2.73 -19.33
C THR A 113 -5.67 1.64 -20.26
N THR A 114 -4.62 0.93 -19.86
CA THR A 114 -3.88 -0.01 -20.72
C THR A 114 -4.05 -1.47 -20.33
N ASP A 115 -4.43 -1.76 -19.09
CA ASP A 115 -4.70 -3.12 -18.64
C ASP A 115 -6.13 -3.55 -18.96
N TYR A 116 -6.34 -3.99 -20.18
CA TYR A 116 -7.64 -4.52 -20.63
C TYR A 116 -8.15 -5.73 -19.84
N LYS A 117 -7.36 -6.28 -18.92
CA LYS A 117 -7.72 -7.42 -18.10
C LYS A 117 -8.30 -7.02 -16.74
N ARG A 118 -8.08 -5.75 -16.32
CA ARG A 118 -8.66 -5.24 -15.08
C ARG A 118 -10.04 -4.66 -15.38
N THR A 119 -11.03 -5.16 -14.69
CA THR A 119 -12.41 -4.70 -14.88
C THR A 119 -12.67 -3.44 -14.04
N GLY A 120 -13.56 -2.57 -14.53
CA GLY A 120 -14.05 -1.44 -13.72
C GLY A 120 -14.71 -1.88 -12.42
N GLU A 121 -15.16 -3.14 -12.33
CA GLU A 121 -15.70 -3.73 -11.12
C GLU A 121 -14.64 -3.93 -10.04
N GLU A 122 -13.44 -4.45 -10.39
CA GLU A 122 -12.32 -4.61 -9.44
C GLU A 122 -11.91 -3.27 -8.83
N LEU A 123 -11.72 -2.25 -9.67
CA LEU A 123 -11.43 -0.89 -9.23
C LEU A 123 -12.56 -0.32 -8.37
N GLY A 124 -13.80 -0.50 -8.79
CA GLY A 124 -14.97 -0.05 -8.05
C GLY A 124 -15.06 -0.67 -6.66
N GLN A 125 -14.84 -1.96 -6.52
CA GLN A 125 -14.83 -2.66 -5.23
C GLN A 125 -13.70 -2.15 -4.32
N PHE A 126 -12.51 -1.93 -4.88
CA PHE A 126 -11.38 -1.39 -4.15
C PHE A 126 -11.67 -0.01 -3.57
N TYR A 127 -12.12 0.93 -4.41
CA TYR A 127 -12.46 2.29 -3.94
C TYR A 127 -13.66 2.32 -3.01
N MET A 128 -14.68 1.47 -3.24
CA MET A 128 -15.81 1.36 -2.32
C MET A 128 -15.38 0.85 -0.95
N SER A 129 -14.39 -0.04 -0.88
CA SER A 129 -13.84 -0.48 0.41
C SER A 129 -13.17 0.67 1.18
N MET A 130 -12.44 1.54 0.48
CA MET A 130 -11.85 2.74 1.07
C MET A 130 -12.93 3.71 1.57
N ILE A 131 -13.92 4.01 0.72
CA ILE A 131 -15.02 4.93 1.04
C ILE A 131 -15.79 4.42 2.26
N ASN A 132 -16.16 3.15 2.29
CA ASN A 132 -16.88 2.54 3.40
C ASN A 132 -16.08 2.64 4.71
N ASN A 133 -14.77 2.46 4.64
CA ASN A 133 -13.90 2.63 5.80
C ASN A 133 -13.89 4.08 6.30
N MET A 134 -13.77 5.05 5.38
CA MET A 134 -13.81 6.49 5.71
C MET A 134 -15.16 6.88 6.33
N LEU A 135 -16.27 6.42 5.76
CA LEU A 135 -17.61 6.67 6.28
C LEU A 135 -17.78 6.13 7.71
N LYS A 136 -17.20 4.95 7.97
CA LYS A 136 -17.26 4.35 9.31
C LYS A 136 -16.42 5.13 10.33
N VAL A 137 -15.26 5.63 9.94
CA VAL A 137 -14.45 6.51 10.81
C VAL A 137 -15.21 7.79 11.14
N GLU A 138 -15.83 8.43 10.13
CA GLU A 138 -16.65 9.63 10.35
C GLU A 138 -17.84 9.37 11.30
N GLU A 139 -18.53 8.25 11.14
CA GLU A 139 -19.63 7.84 12.02
C GLU A 139 -19.14 7.70 13.49
N LEU A 140 -17.99 7.03 13.68
CA LEU A 140 -17.39 6.84 15.01
C LEU A 140 -16.92 8.16 15.64
N ASP A 141 -16.55 9.13 14.82
CA ASP A 141 -16.19 10.49 15.26
C ASP A 141 -17.41 11.41 15.46
N GLY A 142 -18.63 10.89 15.30
CA GLY A 142 -19.86 11.65 15.49
C GLY A 142 -20.16 12.66 14.37
N ILE A 143 -19.54 12.51 13.22
CA ILE A 143 -19.77 13.38 12.06
C ILE A 143 -21.05 12.93 11.37
N THR A 144 -22.10 13.74 11.45
CA THR A 144 -23.38 13.52 10.76
C THR A 144 -23.37 14.24 9.42
N ARG A 145 -23.48 13.51 8.33
CA ARG A 145 -23.73 14.11 7.01
C ARG A 145 -25.18 14.55 6.94
N LYS A 146 -25.41 15.81 6.62
CA LYS A 146 -26.72 16.36 6.31
C LYS A 146 -27.09 16.07 4.87
#